data_f699fc88a246d4c2ebc72106dc8799b7
#
_entry.id   f699fc88a246d4c2ebc72106dc8799b7
#
_cell.length_a   1.000
_cell.length_b   1.000
_cell.length_c   1.000
_cell.angle_alpha   90.00
_cell.angle_beta   90.00
_cell.angle_gamma   90.00
#
_symmetry.space_group_name_H-M   'P 1'
#
loop_
_entity.id
_entity.type
_entity.pdbx_description
1 polymer ?
#
loop_
_entity_poly.entity_id
_entity_poly.type
_entity_poly.pdbx_seq_one_letter_code
_entity_poly.pdbx_strand_id
1 'polypeptide(L)'
;MAFDVTLTHYTKKRAKAKMPKIKLHNSKVRKKEIFEPIDPSNVRMYLCGPTVYDRAHLGNARNVILFDVLFRFFREIYGDDNVKYVRNFTDIDDKINQRAKDLGKEIQVITAQTIAWYLEDMALLGNLLPNEMPRATNYVAKMIKMIEDLVQSGHAYEANGHVLFSVTSFEDYGLLSGRSIDDMLAGARVEIAPYKADPLDFVLWKPSSDDLPGWQSPWGRGRPGWHLECSAMSHDLLGDTFDIHGGGNDLIFPHHENELAQSKCCFPSGGFANFWLHNEMLQVNGKKMSKSLGNFFTVRDLIDKGIPGEVIRFVFLSTHYRKPMDWTLDKANQADIIIRRWYDKCRNIKNANKPSSEAIELLSDDLNTPGLVALLHKHFQNKNFVQLKTDANLVGLMTPEFNDWSFNFDLSKFEVALTEVRSEAMITRNFDRLDDLKDKLSKAGVEVQMTKDSIKLIPTLKFDLAKLEHIL
;
A
#
# COMPACT_ATOMS: atom_id res chain seq x y z
N MET A 1 9.60 58.08 -16.94
CA MET A 1 9.57 56.96 -17.87
C MET A 1 9.26 55.68 -17.07
N ALA A 2 7.99 55.30 -17.12
CA ALA A 2 7.53 54.07 -16.44
C ALA A 2 7.60 52.92 -17.44
N PHE A 3 8.34 51.85 -17.11
CA PHE A 3 8.34 50.62 -17.88
C PHE A 3 7.18 49.74 -17.38
N ASP A 4 6.19 49.58 -18.25
CA ASP A 4 5.06 48.69 -18.10
C ASP A 4 5.51 47.30 -18.54
N VAL A 5 5.60 46.33 -17.60
CA VAL A 5 5.92 44.93 -17.91
C VAL A 5 4.61 44.16 -17.87
N THR A 6 3.99 44.03 -19.03
CA THR A 6 2.84 43.14 -19.26
C THR A 6 3.30 41.65 -19.14
N LEU A 7 2.95 41.05 -18.04
CA LEU A 7 3.03 39.59 -17.84
C LEU A 7 1.98 38.90 -18.73
N THR A 8 2.40 38.39 -19.88
CA THR A 8 1.62 37.51 -20.74
C THR A 8 1.47 36.17 -20.08
N HIS A 9 0.30 35.86 -19.52
CA HIS A 9 -0.11 34.54 -19.08
C HIS A 9 -0.21 33.59 -20.28
N TYR A 10 0.80 32.74 -20.40
CA TYR A 10 0.78 31.58 -21.29
C TYR A 10 -0.05 30.46 -20.63
N THR A 11 -1.37 30.54 -20.71
CA THR A 11 -2.23 29.39 -20.47
C THR A 11 -2.15 28.47 -21.70
N LYS A 12 -1.25 27.49 -21.66
CA LYS A 12 -1.29 26.38 -22.63
C LYS A 12 -2.66 25.68 -22.47
N LYS A 13 -3.59 25.94 -23.41
CA LYS A 13 -4.75 25.07 -23.64
C LYS A 13 -4.22 23.68 -23.97
N ARG A 14 -4.20 22.74 -22.98
CA ARG A 14 -4.08 21.31 -23.28
C ARG A 14 -5.26 20.94 -24.18
N ALA A 15 -4.98 20.47 -25.39
CA ALA A 15 -6.01 19.84 -26.23
C ALA A 15 -6.65 18.75 -25.34
N LYS A 16 -8.00 18.74 -25.25
CA LYS A 16 -8.76 17.74 -24.51
C LYS A 16 -8.51 16.36 -25.16
N ALA A 17 -7.43 15.68 -24.77
CA ALA A 17 -7.30 14.26 -25.03
C ALA A 17 -8.50 13.59 -24.34
N LYS A 18 -9.20 12.69 -25.07
CA LYS A 18 -10.34 11.95 -24.52
C LYS A 18 -9.85 11.20 -23.29
N MET A 19 -10.40 11.53 -22.11
CA MET A 19 -10.03 10.85 -20.88
C MET A 19 -10.29 9.34 -21.00
N PRO A 20 -9.40 8.48 -20.50
CA PRO A 20 -9.61 7.04 -20.57
C PRO A 20 -10.84 6.65 -19.74
N LYS A 21 -11.55 5.62 -20.18
CA LYS A 21 -12.62 5.01 -19.38
C LYS A 21 -11.99 4.15 -18.29
N ILE A 22 -11.95 4.66 -17.08
CA ILE A 22 -11.44 3.93 -15.91
C ILE A 22 -12.55 3.02 -15.40
N LYS A 23 -12.24 1.74 -15.19
CA LYS A 23 -13.12 0.76 -14.54
C LYS A 23 -12.43 0.26 -13.29
N LEU A 24 -13.12 0.30 -12.17
CA LEU A 24 -12.65 -0.22 -10.89
C LEU A 24 -13.67 -1.24 -10.35
N HIS A 25 -13.16 -2.28 -9.70
CA HIS A 25 -14.03 -3.19 -8.98
C HIS A 25 -14.51 -2.52 -7.69
N ASN A 26 -15.80 -2.30 -7.60
CA ASN A 26 -16.43 -1.74 -6.42
C ASN A 26 -16.91 -2.89 -5.51
N SER A 27 -16.31 -3.05 -4.34
CA SER A 27 -16.66 -4.11 -3.40
C SER A 27 -18.10 -4.03 -2.91
N LYS A 28 -18.69 -2.84 -2.83
CA LYS A 28 -20.07 -2.62 -2.41
C LYS A 28 -21.07 -3.33 -3.33
N VAL A 29 -20.83 -3.29 -4.64
CA VAL A 29 -21.68 -3.91 -5.66
C VAL A 29 -21.06 -5.17 -6.27
N ARG A 30 -19.84 -5.54 -5.87
CA ARG A 30 -19.10 -6.75 -6.27
C ARG A 30 -18.89 -6.92 -7.77
N LYS A 31 -18.81 -5.82 -8.50
CA LYS A 31 -18.57 -5.79 -9.94
C LYS A 31 -17.65 -4.65 -10.35
N LYS A 32 -17.07 -4.75 -11.54
CA LYS A 32 -16.39 -3.63 -12.17
C LYS A 32 -17.41 -2.61 -12.66
N GLU A 33 -17.22 -1.36 -12.28
CA GLU A 33 -18.02 -0.23 -12.72
C GLU A 33 -17.13 0.85 -13.33
N ILE A 34 -17.70 1.71 -14.16
CA ILE A 34 -17.00 2.88 -14.67
C ILE A 34 -16.81 3.85 -13.49
N PHE A 35 -15.57 4.22 -13.25
CA PHE A 35 -15.23 5.25 -12.26
C PHE A 35 -15.39 6.62 -12.91
N GLU A 36 -16.29 7.42 -12.35
CA GLU A 36 -16.46 8.82 -12.67
C GLU A 36 -16.32 9.59 -11.36
N PRO A 37 -15.29 10.46 -11.21
CA PRO A 37 -15.11 11.21 -9.98
C PRO A 37 -16.24 12.22 -9.79
N ILE A 38 -16.59 12.50 -8.53
CA ILE A 38 -17.58 13.52 -8.17
C ILE A 38 -17.16 14.89 -8.73
N ASP A 39 -15.88 15.20 -8.60
CA ASP A 39 -15.26 16.39 -9.17
C ASP A 39 -13.88 16.03 -9.75
N PRO A 40 -13.69 16.07 -11.08
CA PRO A 40 -12.40 15.78 -11.70
C PRO A 40 -11.25 16.72 -11.30
N SER A 41 -11.57 17.87 -10.73
CA SER A 41 -10.58 18.83 -10.18
C SER A 41 -10.25 18.56 -8.71
N ASN A 42 -10.93 17.61 -8.06
CA ASN A 42 -10.74 17.25 -6.65
C ASN A 42 -11.17 15.79 -6.39
N VAL A 43 -10.43 14.85 -6.98
CA VAL A 43 -10.66 13.40 -6.76
C VAL A 43 -10.18 13.02 -5.35
N ARG A 44 -11.06 12.47 -4.53
CA ARG A 44 -10.83 12.25 -3.10
C ARG A 44 -10.79 10.77 -2.76
N MET A 45 -9.72 10.34 -2.10
CA MET A 45 -9.54 8.95 -1.69
C MET A 45 -9.07 8.86 -0.23
N TYR A 46 -9.65 7.90 0.48
CA TYR A 46 -9.32 7.57 1.86
C TYR A 46 -8.85 6.13 1.98
N LEU A 47 -7.76 5.91 2.70
CA LEU A 47 -7.25 4.59 3.05
C LEU A 47 -7.20 4.45 4.56
N CYS A 48 -7.87 3.44 5.12
CA CYS A 48 -7.70 3.09 6.52
C CYS A 48 -6.26 2.71 6.80
N GLY A 49 -5.62 3.50 7.67
CA GLY A 49 -4.22 3.36 8.04
C GLY A 49 -3.99 2.34 9.16
N PRO A 50 -2.75 2.14 9.59
CA PRO A 50 -2.41 1.15 10.59
C PRO A 50 -2.72 1.61 12.02
N THR A 51 -2.98 0.66 12.91
CA THR A 51 -2.83 0.85 14.34
C THR A 51 -1.34 0.85 14.69
N VAL A 52 -0.86 1.93 15.32
CA VAL A 52 0.57 2.22 15.48
C VAL A 52 1.14 1.66 16.79
N TYR A 53 1.16 0.33 16.93
CA TYR A 53 1.72 -0.37 18.09
C TYR A 53 2.99 -1.18 17.77
N ASP A 54 3.24 -1.52 16.49
CA ASP A 54 4.38 -2.32 16.04
C ASP A 54 4.72 -1.98 14.56
N ARG A 55 5.85 -2.48 14.05
CA ARG A 55 6.26 -2.28 12.64
C ARG A 55 5.24 -2.83 11.66
N ALA A 56 5.18 -2.21 10.49
CA ALA A 56 4.30 -2.63 9.39
C ALA A 56 4.67 -4.03 8.88
N HIS A 57 3.70 -4.93 8.86
CA HIS A 57 3.87 -6.22 8.21
C HIS A 57 3.59 -6.13 6.69
N LEU A 58 3.98 -7.16 5.95
CA LEU A 58 3.84 -7.18 4.48
C LEU A 58 2.40 -6.99 3.99
N GLY A 59 1.39 -7.38 4.78
CA GLY A 59 -0.01 -7.15 4.46
C GLY A 59 -0.36 -5.65 4.44
N ASN A 60 0.15 -4.86 5.42
CA ASN A 60 0.00 -3.40 5.41
C ASN A 60 0.69 -2.78 4.19
N ALA A 61 1.90 -3.25 3.88
CA ALA A 61 2.66 -2.77 2.73
C ALA A 61 1.92 -2.98 1.41
N ARG A 62 1.28 -4.15 1.23
CA ARG A 62 0.50 -4.47 0.04
C ARG A 62 -0.63 -3.47 -0.18
N ASN A 63 -1.35 -3.15 0.89
CA ASN A 63 -2.43 -2.19 0.85
C ASN A 63 -1.94 -0.79 0.44
N VAL A 64 -0.83 -0.34 1.05
CA VAL A 64 -0.25 0.97 0.74
C VAL A 64 0.27 1.04 -0.70
N ILE A 65 0.93 -0.02 -1.20
CA ILE A 65 1.42 -0.08 -2.58
C ILE A 65 0.27 0.00 -3.58
N LEU A 66 -0.85 -0.69 -3.33
CA LEU A 66 -2.04 -0.58 -4.19
C LEU A 66 -2.54 0.85 -4.28
N PHE A 67 -2.70 1.51 -3.12
CA PHE A 67 -3.21 2.89 -3.09
C PHE A 67 -2.20 3.91 -3.61
N ASP A 68 -0.90 3.65 -3.50
CA ASP A 68 0.14 4.46 -4.16
C ASP A 68 0.06 4.34 -5.69
N VAL A 69 -0.16 3.13 -6.22
CA VAL A 69 -0.38 2.94 -7.67
C VAL A 69 -1.63 3.70 -8.14
N LEU A 70 -2.74 3.59 -7.40
CA LEU A 70 -3.96 4.33 -7.70
C LEU A 70 -3.75 5.84 -7.65
N PHE A 71 -3.03 6.32 -6.62
CA PHE A 71 -2.70 7.73 -6.44
C PHE A 71 -1.84 8.26 -7.59
N ARG A 72 -0.77 7.54 -7.98
CA ARG A 72 0.07 7.89 -9.14
C ARG A 72 -0.73 7.89 -10.44
N PHE A 73 -1.55 6.87 -10.65
CA PHE A 73 -2.38 6.76 -11.85
C PHE A 73 -3.40 7.91 -11.95
N PHE A 74 -4.08 8.25 -10.86
CA PHE A 74 -5.02 9.36 -10.85
C PHE A 74 -4.33 10.72 -11.05
N ARG A 75 -3.15 10.92 -10.48
CA ARG A 75 -2.35 12.14 -10.71
C ARG A 75 -1.95 12.27 -12.19
N GLU A 76 -1.61 11.18 -12.86
CA GLU A 76 -1.34 11.21 -14.31
C GLU A 76 -2.59 11.58 -15.12
N ILE A 77 -3.77 11.08 -14.74
CA ILE A 77 -5.03 11.30 -15.49
C ILE A 77 -5.64 12.67 -15.18
N TYR A 78 -5.77 13.02 -13.90
CA TYR A 78 -6.50 14.21 -13.46
C TYR A 78 -5.58 15.41 -13.20
N GLY A 79 -4.30 15.19 -12.97
CA GLY A 79 -3.29 16.17 -12.59
C GLY A 79 -2.90 16.06 -11.11
N ASP A 80 -1.66 16.44 -10.81
CA ASP A 80 -1.06 16.24 -9.50
C ASP A 80 -1.83 16.93 -8.36
N ASP A 81 -2.31 18.16 -8.61
CA ASP A 81 -3.00 18.97 -7.60
C ASP A 81 -4.50 18.66 -7.49
N ASN A 82 -5.02 17.79 -8.36
CA ASN A 82 -6.44 17.47 -8.44
C ASN A 82 -6.79 16.12 -7.76
N VAL A 83 -5.85 15.52 -7.02
CA VAL A 83 -6.09 14.27 -6.30
C VAL A 83 -5.72 14.45 -4.84
N LYS A 84 -6.69 14.28 -3.96
CA LYS A 84 -6.51 14.33 -2.51
C LYS A 84 -6.54 12.92 -1.92
N TYR A 85 -5.40 12.48 -1.38
CA TYR A 85 -5.23 11.19 -0.73
C TYR A 85 -5.03 11.37 0.78
N VAL A 86 -5.90 10.72 1.56
CA VAL A 86 -5.86 10.72 3.04
C VAL A 86 -5.59 9.30 3.52
N ARG A 87 -4.68 9.15 4.49
CA ARG A 87 -4.40 7.89 5.19
C ARG A 87 -4.12 8.17 6.66
N ASN A 88 -4.98 7.68 7.54
CA ASN A 88 -4.88 7.96 8.98
C ASN A 88 -3.83 7.13 9.70
N PHE A 89 -3.62 7.48 10.98
CA PHE A 89 -3.01 6.65 12.00
C PHE A 89 -3.99 6.45 13.14
N THR A 90 -4.28 5.19 13.47
CA THR A 90 -4.97 4.82 14.70
C THR A 90 -3.94 4.78 15.84
N ASP A 91 -3.91 5.87 16.62
CA ASP A 91 -3.00 6.05 17.75
C ASP A 91 -3.70 5.95 19.11
N ILE A 92 -4.93 5.40 19.11
CA ILE A 92 -5.71 5.01 20.29
C ILE A 92 -6.18 3.57 20.08
N ASP A 93 -5.66 2.60 20.83
CA ASP A 93 -6.08 1.20 20.75
C ASP A 93 -5.58 0.43 21.99
N ASP A 94 -6.32 -0.61 22.40
CA ASP A 94 -5.91 -1.45 23.52
C ASP A 94 -4.57 -2.15 23.28
N LYS A 95 -4.21 -2.45 22.02
CA LYS A 95 -2.90 -3.02 21.67
C LYS A 95 -1.76 -2.03 21.93
N ILE A 96 -2.02 -0.73 21.71
CA ILE A 96 -1.04 0.33 22.01
C ILE A 96 -0.84 0.41 23.53
N ASN A 97 -1.94 0.41 24.30
CA ASN A 97 -1.91 0.44 25.76
C ASN A 97 -1.13 -0.77 26.32
N GLN A 98 -1.43 -1.97 25.81
CA GLN A 98 -0.71 -3.19 26.21
C GLN A 98 0.77 -3.11 25.85
N ARG A 99 1.12 -2.64 24.65
CA ARG A 99 2.51 -2.49 24.20
C ARG A 99 3.30 -1.50 25.05
N ALA A 100 2.68 -0.39 25.43
CA ALA A 100 3.26 0.61 26.31
C ALA A 100 3.55 0.02 27.69
N LYS A 101 2.61 -0.74 28.25
CA LYS A 101 2.74 -1.45 29.52
C LYS A 101 3.86 -2.49 29.47
N ASP A 102 3.90 -3.33 28.42
CA ASP A 102 4.91 -4.39 28.24
C ASP A 102 6.33 -3.81 28.17
N LEU A 103 6.48 -2.61 27.58
CA LEU A 103 7.77 -1.94 27.41
C LEU A 103 8.11 -0.94 28.52
N GLY A 104 7.18 -0.66 29.46
CA GLY A 104 7.34 0.36 30.50
C GLY A 104 7.57 1.76 29.94
N LYS A 105 6.90 2.10 28.80
CA LYS A 105 7.04 3.38 28.10
C LYS A 105 5.71 4.10 28.00
N GLU A 106 5.79 5.45 27.91
CA GLU A 106 4.63 6.27 27.63
C GLU A 106 4.02 5.96 26.23
N ILE A 107 2.69 5.99 26.14
CA ILE A 107 1.94 5.70 24.90
C ILE A 107 2.38 6.60 23.76
N GLN A 108 2.58 7.89 24.00
CA GLN A 108 3.03 8.88 23.02
C GLN A 108 4.41 8.52 22.44
N VAL A 109 5.30 7.95 23.25
CA VAL A 109 6.62 7.49 22.79
C VAL A 109 6.49 6.30 21.86
N ILE A 110 5.60 5.33 22.19
CA ILE A 110 5.33 4.16 21.36
C ILE A 110 4.74 4.60 20.02
N THR A 111 3.68 5.40 20.04
CA THR A 111 2.99 5.81 18.81
C THR A 111 3.87 6.67 17.91
N ALA A 112 4.62 7.63 18.46
CA ALA A 112 5.53 8.47 17.69
C ALA A 112 6.64 7.63 17.03
N GLN A 113 7.23 6.67 17.76
CA GLN A 113 8.26 5.79 17.22
C GLN A 113 7.71 4.85 16.14
N THR A 114 6.52 4.28 16.35
CA THR A 114 5.90 3.36 15.40
C THR A 114 5.47 4.09 14.11
N ILE A 115 4.96 5.32 14.22
CA ILE A 115 4.66 6.17 13.06
C ILE A 115 5.94 6.45 12.26
N ALA A 116 7.04 6.81 12.93
CA ALA A 116 8.32 7.05 12.26
C ALA A 116 8.81 5.80 11.51
N TRP A 117 8.77 4.63 12.16
CA TRP A 117 9.11 3.36 11.52
C TRP A 117 8.22 3.03 10.33
N TYR A 118 6.91 3.27 10.46
CA TYR A 118 5.96 3.03 9.36
C TYR A 118 6.26 3.91 8.15
N LEU A 119 6.52 5.19 8.37
CA LEU A 119 6.86 6.13 7.29
C LEU A 119 8.18 5.75 6.62
N GLU A 120 9.20 5.37 7.41
CA GLU A 120 10.47 4.86 6.89
C GLU A 120 10.27 3.61 6.03
N ASP A 121 9.56 2.60 6.56
CA ASP A 121 9.30 1.35 5.86
C ASP A 121 8.50 1.58 4.55
N MET A 122 7.52 2.50 4.55
CA MET A 122 6.76 2.84 3.34
C MET A 122 7.58 3.64 2.32
N ALA A 123 8.49 4.51 2.78
CA ALA A 123 9.42 5.23 1.91
C ALA A 123 10.41 4.27 1.23
N LEU A 124 10.95 3.28 1.96
CA LEU A 124 11.82 2.24 1.41
C LEU A 124 11.13 1.41 0.31
N LEU A 125 9.82 1.32 0.32
CA LEU A 125 9.01 0.70 -0.74
C LEU A 125 8.67 1.66 -1.89
N GLY A 126 9.21 2.89 -1.89
CA GLY A 126 8.99 3.90 -2.93
C GLY A 126 7.56 4.46 -2.94
N ASN A 127 6.82 4.39 -1.84
CA ASN A 127 5.48 4.97 -1.76
C ASN A 127 5.55 6.49 -1.60
N LEU A 128 4.67 7.20 -2.32
CA LEU A 128 4.44 8.62 -2.11
C LEU A 128 3.74 8.86 -0.77
N LEU A 129 4.00 10.01 -0.18
CA LEU A 129 3.26 10.44 1.00
C LEU A 129 1.83 10.83 0.60
N PRO A 130 0.82 10.48 1.42
CA PRO A 130 -0.52 11.05 1.27
C PRO A 130 -0.49 12.58 1.46
N ASN A 131 -1.54 13.26 0.97
CA ASN A 131 -1.71 14.69 1.23
C ASN A 131 -1.96 14.98 2.71
N GLU A 132 -2.71 14.07 3.38
CA GLU A 132 -3.05 14.19 4.79
C GLU A 132 -2.85 12.86 5.52
N MET A 133 -2.30 12.94 6.72
CA MET A 133 -2.11 11.78 7.61
C MET A 133 -2.64 12.11 9.01
N PRO A 134 -3.97 12.17 9.19
CA PRO A 134 -4.57 12.52 10.46
C PRO A 134 -4.32 11.42 11.53
N ARG A 135 -4.23 11.85 12.80
CA ARG A 135 -4.16 10.95 13.96
C ARG A 135 -5.48 10.95 14.68
N ALA A 136 -5.95 9.77 15.11
CA ALA A 136 -7.22 9.63 15.81
C ALA A 136 -7.31 10.51 17.06
N THR A 137 -6.21 10.62 17.83
CA THR A 137 -6.15 11.48 19.04
C THR A 137 -6.47 12.95 18.78
N ASN A 138 -6.21 13.45 17.57
CA ASN A 138 -6.50 14.86 17.21
C ASN A 138 -7.99 15.08 16.82
N TYR A 139 -8.76 14.00 16.67
CA TYR A 139 -10.15 14.05 16.18
C TYR A 139 -11.18 13.70 17.25
N VAL A 140 -10.78 13.45 18.50
CA VAL A 140 -11.68 12.99 19.56
C VAL A 140 -12.87 13.93 19.77
N ALA A 141 -12.68 15.23 19.72
CA ALA A 141 -13.78 16.18 19.84
C ALA A 141 -14.84 16.04 18.72
N LYS A 142 -14.40 15.76 17.48
CA LYS A 142 -15.28 15.51 16.33
C LYS A 142 -15.97 14.16 16.44
N MET A 143 -15.29 13.15 16.98
CA MET A 143 -15.89 11.85 17.28
C MET A 143 -16.99 11.96 18.35
N ILE A 144 -16.73 12.72 19.43
CA ILE A 144 -17.77 12.98 20.46
C ILE A 144 -18.98 13.64 19.83
N LYS A 145 -18.78 14.68 19.00
CA LYS A 145 -19.89 15.34 18.31
C LYS A 145 -20.67 14.38 17.41
N MET A 146 -19.98 13.52 16.66
CA MET A 146 -20.62 12.52 15.81
C MET A 146 -21.43 11.50 16.64
N ILE A 147 -20.93 11.10 17.83
CA ILE A 147 -21.70 10.25 18.74
C ILE A 147 -22.96 10.96 19.25
N GLU A 148 -22.85 12.23 19.65
CA GLU A 148 -24.01 13.04 20.08
C GLU A 148 -25.10 13.08 19.01
N ASP A 149 -24.71 13.27 17.74
CA ASP A 149 -25.64 13.31 16.61
C ASP A 149 -26.29 11.94 16.37
N LEU A 150 -25.54 10.82 16.51
CA LEU A 150 -26.07 9.47 16.43
C LEU A 150 -27.03 9.13 17.57
N VAL A 151 -26.76 9.60 18.78
CA VAL A 151 -27.67 9.44 19.93
C VAL A 151 -28.95 10.24 19.72
N GLN A 152 -28.80 11.50 19.28
CA GLN A 152 -29.95 12.38 19.03
C GLN A 152 -30.86 11.85 17.92
N SER A 153 -30.28 11.22 16.88
CA SER A 153 -31.04 10.61 15.77
C SER A 153 -31.59 9.22 16.08
N GLY A 154 -31.30 8.66 17.26
CA GLY A 154 -31.81 7.34 17.69
C GLY A 154 -31.03 6.14 17.13
N HIS A 155 -29.85 6.37 16.54
CA HIS A 155 -28.97 5.33 16.03
C HIS A 155 -27.92 4.84 17.05
N ALA A 156 -27.82 5.52 18.18
CA ALA A 156 -26.95 5.12 19.28
C ALA A 156 -27.65 5.28 20.63
N TYR A 157 -27.19 4.55 21.64
CA TYR A 157 -27.72 4.57 22.99
C TYR A 157 -26.61 4.44 24.04
N GLU A 158 -26.88 5.00 25.22
CA GLU A 158 -26.00 4.88 26.38
C GLU A 158 -26.37 3.66 27.24
N ALA A 159 -25.36 2.90 27.68
CA ALA A 159 -25.51 1.81 28.61
C ALA A 159 -24.25 1.62 29.48
N ASN A 160 -24.40 1.77 30.80
CA ASN A 160 -23.33 1.57 31.79
C ASN A 160 -22.05 2.38 31.47
N GLY A 161 -22.21 3.65 31.07
CA GLY A 161 -21.11 4.55 30.70
C GLY A 161 -20.47 4.26 29.32
N HIS A 162 -20.98 3.27 28.59
CA HIS A 162 -20.67 3.04 27.18
C HIS A 162 -21.68 3.75 26.30
N VAL A 163 -21.29 4.11 25.07
CA VAL A 163 -22.24 4.45 24.01
C VAL A 163 -22.05 3.45 22.88
N LEU A 164 -23.18 2.88 22.45
CA LEU A 164 -23.20 1.84 21.42
C LEU A 164 -24.01 2.29 20.22
N PHE A 165 -23.56 1.89 19.04
CA PHE A 165 -24.36 1.99 17.82
C PHE A 165 -25.38 0.85 17.80
N SER A 166 -26.65 1.17 17.54
CA SER A 166 -27.71 0.20 17.38
C SER A 166 -27.75 -0.32 15.95
N VAL A 167 -27.23 -1.53 15.73
CA VAL A 167 -27.14 -2.11 14.39
C VAL A 167 -28.51 -2.26 13.74
N THR A 168 -29.54 -2.62 14.51
CA THR A 168 -30.89 -2.78 14.00
C THR A 168 -31.56 -1.48 13.58
N SER A 169 -30.98 -0.32 13.91
CA SER A 169 -31.47 0.99 13.49
C SER A 169 -31.06 1.37 12.07
N PHE A 170 -30.12 0.62 11.45
CA PHE A 170 -29.65 0.83 10.08
C PHE A 170 -30.05 -0.35 9.20
N GLU A 171 -31.12 -0.19 8.42
CA GLU A 171 -31.73 -1.27 7.60
C GLU A 171 -30.75 -1.88 6.59
N ASP A 172 -29.80 -1.07 6.08
CA ASP A 172 -28.80 -1.47 5.08
C ASP A 172 -27.56 -2.15 5.68
N TYR A 173 -27.55 -2.48 6.98
CA TYR A 173 -26.39 -3.11 7.61
C TYR A 173 -26.10 -4.50 7.03
N GLY A 174 -24.87 -4.69 6.56
CA GLY A 174 -24.45 -5.92 5.88
C GLY A 174 -24.38 -5.79 4.35
N LEU A 175 -24.84 -4.69 3.77
CA LEU A 175 -24.81 -4.46 2.31
C LEU A 175 -23.38 -4.43 1.75
N LEU A 176 -22.43 -3.80 2.43
CA LEU A 176 -21.05 -3.71 1.98
C LEU A 176 -20.36 -5.07 2.07
N SER A 177 -20.47 -5.74 3.21
CA SER A 177 -19.88 -7.06 3.44
C SER A 177 -20.62 -8.18 2.71
N GLY A 178 -21.91 -7.95 2.39
CA GLY A 178 -22.83 -8.92 1.83
C GLY A 178 -23.08 -10.11 2.75
N ARG A 179 -23.04 -9.84 4.03
CA ARG A 179 -23.40 -10.81 5.08
C ARG A 179 -24.80 -10.54 5.55
N SER A 180 -25.57 -11.60 5.78
CA SER A 180 -26.83 -11.48 6.51
C SER A 180 -26.55 -11.28 8.01
N ILE A 181 -27.52 -10.72 8.72
CA ILE A 181 -27.48 -10.61 10.19
C ILE A 181 -27.23 -12.00 10.83
N ASP A 182 -27.92 -13.04 10.33
CA ASP A 182 -27.77 -14.41 10.82
C ASP A 182 -26.36 -14.96 10.62
N ASP A 183 -25.71 -14.68 9.46
CA ASP A 183 -24.32 -15.08 9.22
C ASP A 183 -23.34 -14.37 10.17
N MET A 184 -23.61 -13.11 10.50
CA MET A 184 -22.79 -12.34 11.42
C MET A 184 -22.93 -12.88 12.85
N LEU A 185 -24.14 -13.20 13.30
CA LEU A 185 -24.42 -13.81 14.61
C LEU A 185 -23.79 -15.20 14.71
N ALA A 186 -23.91 -16.03 13.68
CA ALA A 186 -23.29 -17.36 13.66
C ALA A 186 -21.74 -17.31 13.69
N GLY A 187 -21.14 -16.26 13.11
CA GLY A 187 -19.70 -16.02 13.13
C GLY A 187 -19.17 -15.36 14.41
N ALA A 188 -20.04 -14.74 15.17
CA ALA A 188 -19.70 -14.04 16.40
C ALA A 188 -19.59 -15.04 17.57
N ARG A 189 -18.38 -15.53 17.84
CA ARG A 189 -18.02 -16.18 19.12
C ARG A 189 -17.88 -15.11 20.23
N VAL A 190 -18.86 -14.22 20.39
CA VAL A 190 -18.74 -13.11 21.35
C VAL A 190 -19.63 -13.42 22.53
N GLU A 191 -19.02 -13.50 23.72
CA GLU A 191 -19.71 -13.29 24.96
C GLU A 191 -20.46 -11.96 24.87
N ILE A 192 -21.78 -11.98 24.96
CA ILE A 192 -22.62 -10.78 24.84
C ILE A 192 -22.35 -9.95 26.09
N ALA A 193 -21.67 -8.82 25.92
CA ALA A 193 -21.46 -7.91 27.04
C ALA A 193 -22.79 -7.41 27.58
N PRO A 194 -22.99 -7.41 28.91
CA PRO A 194 -24.30 -7.18 29.55
C PRO A 194 -24.87 -5.78 29.29
N TYR A 195 -24.09 -4.86 28.75
CA TYR A 195 -24.52 -3.50 28.37
C TYR A 195 -25.01 -3.39 26.92
N LYS A 196 -24.96 -4.46 26.12
CA LYS A 196 -25.46 -4.46 24.72
C LYS A 196 -26.93 -4.84 24.68
N ALA A 197 -27.72 -4.07 23.91
CA ALA A 197 -29.11 -4.40 23.62
C ALA A 197 -29.24 -5.50 22.57
N ASP A 198 -28.33 -5.49 21.56
CA ASP A 198 -28.19 -6.51 20.53
C ASP A 198 -26.75 -7.00 20.46
N PRO A 199 -26.49 -8.31 20.22
CA PRO A 199 -25.16 -8.87 20.11
C PRO A 199 -24.26 -8.17 19.05
N LEU A 200 -24.84 -7.68 17.97
CA LEU A 200 -24.14 -7.01 16.88
C LEU A 200 -23.83 -5.54 17.16
N ASP A 201 -24.48 -4.93 18.17
CA ASP A 201 -24.20 -3.55 18.52
C ASP A 201 -22.72 -3.35 18.83
N PHE A 202 -22.15 -2.24 18.40
CA PHE A 202 -20.72 -2.00 18.56
C PHE A 202 -20.44 -0.67 19.29
N VAL A 203 -19.32 -0.66 19.97
CA VAL A 203 -18.93 0.45 20.84
C VAL A 203 -18.54 1.68 20.03
N LEU A 204 -19.15 2.81 20.33
CA LEU A 204 -18.76 4.16 19.87
C LEU A 204 -17.92 4.89 20.91
N TRP A 205 -18.24 4.69 22.21
CA TRP A 205 -17.52 5.25 23.35
C TRP A 205 -17.44 4.24 24.48
N LYS A 206 -16.26 4.13 25.09
CA LYS A 206 -16.09 3.26 26.27
C LYS A 206 -15.36 3.98 27.41
N PRO A 207 -15.70 3.72 28.69
CA PRO A 207 -15.03 4.29 29.84
C PRO A 207 -13.54 4.02 29.83
N SER A 208 -12.76 4.96 30.33
CA SER A 208 -11.32 4.81 30.56
C SER A 208 -10.99 5.11 32.01
N SER A 209 -10.25 4.18 32.65
CA SER A 209 -9.64 4.40 33.96
C SER A 209 -8.51 5.45 33.89
N ASP A 210 -8.05 5.94 35.02
CA ASP A 210 -7.08 7.02 35.07
C ASP A 210 -5.69 6.63 34.51
N ASP A 211 -5.36 5.35 34.54
CA ASP A 211 -4.15 4.76 33.98
C ASP A 211 -4.17 4.56 32.45
N LEU A 212 -5.33 4.80 31.81
CA LEU A 212 -5.51 4.67 30.37
C LEU A 212 -5.79 6.03 29.72
N PRO A 213 -5.48 6.21 28.42
CA PRO A 213 -5.92 7.38 27.68
C PRO A 213 -7.42 7.60 27.79
N GLY A 214 -7.83 8.84 28.00
CA GLY A 214 -9.25 9.16 28.11
C GLY A 214 -9.49 10.65 28.02
N TRP A 215 -10.65 10.99 27.45
CA TRP A 215 -11.12 12.35 27.24
C TRP A 215 -12.46 12.55 27.94
N GLN A 216 -12.73 13.78 28.35
CA GLN A 216 -14.02 14.13 28.90
C GLN A 216 -15.08 14.13 27.80
N SER A 217 -16.24 13.59 28.12
CA SER A 217 -17.39 13.52 27.22
C SER A 217 -18.71 13.66 28.01
N PRO A 218 -19.87 13.85 27.35
CA PRO A 218 -21.16 13.80 28.03
C PRO A 218 -21.44 12.52 28.81
N TRP A 219 -20.79 11.42 28.42
CA TRP A 219 -20.97 10.08 29.03
C TRP A 219 -19.86 9.76 30.05
N GLY A 220 -19.11 10.74 30.45
CA GLY A 220 -17.97 10.61 31.37
C GLY A 220 -16.63 10.46 30.65
N ARG A 221 -15.56 10.27 31.45
CA ARG A 221 -14.20 10.07 30.93
C ARG A 221 -14.08 8.74 30.21
N GLY A 222 -13.66 8.77 28.95
CA GLY A 222 -13.59 7.58 28.13
C GLY A 222 -12.75 7.77 26.87
N ARG A 223 -12.87 6.83 25.94
CA ARG A 223 -12.21 6.83 24.63
C ARG A 223 -13.14 6.35 23.52
N PRO A 224 -12.92 6.80 22.25
CA PRO A 224 -13.73 6.37 21.12
C PRO A 224 -13.54 4.89 20.78
N GLY A 225 -14.54 4.29 20.15
CA GLY A 225 -14.46 3.01 19.49
C GLY A 225 -13.67 3.13 18.17
N TRP A 226 -12.95 2.08 17.80
CA TRP A 226 -12.05 2.02 16.64
C TRP A 226 -12.70 2.41 15.30
N HIS A 227 -13.97 2.07 15.08
CA HIS A 227 -14.64 2.31 13.79
C HIS A 227 -15.01 3.78 13.57
N LEU A 228 -15.18 4.53 14.64
CA LEU A 228 -15.59 5.94 14.59
C LEU A 228 -14.48 6.86 14.08
N GLU A 229 -13.23 6.46 14.27
CA GLU A 229 -12.04 7.25 13.91
C GLU A 229 -12.05 7.62 12.42
N CYS A 230 -12.14 6.59 11.57
CA CYS A 230 -12.12 6.77 10.12
C CYS A 230 -13.37 7.51 9.61
N SER A 231 -14.54 7.26 10.21
CA SER A 231 -15.77 8.00 9.87
C SER A 231 -15.61 9.50 10.14
N ALA A 232 -15.11 9.88 11.32
CA ALA A 232 -14.93 11.28 11.69
C ALA A 232 -13.83 11.97 10.87
N MET A 233 -12.69 11.30 10.66
CA MET A 233 -11.56 11.87 9.90
C MET A 233 -11.87 12.00 8.41
N SER A 234 -12.52 11.00 7.80
CA SER A 234 -12.88 11.06 6.38
C SER A 234 -13.93 12.13 6.11
N HIS A 235 -14.95 12.25 6.97
CA HIS A 235 -15.96 13.28 6.85
C HIS A 235 -15.33 14.70 6.94
N ASP A 236 -14.48 14.95 7.93
CA ASP A 236 -13.86 16.25 8.11
C ASP A 236 -12.94 16.67 6.95
N LEU A 237 -12.18 15.71 6.41
CA LEU A 237 -11.16 15.99 5.39
C LEU A 237 -11.68 15.87 3.96
N LEU A 238 -12.70 15.05 3.72
CA LEU A 238 -13.20 14.74 2.39
C LEU A 238 -14.68 15.08 2.19
N GLY A 239 -15.41 15.42 3.25
CA GLY A 239 -16.85 15.77 3.22
C GLY A 239 -17.77 14.55 3.28
N ASP A 240 -19.08 14.80 3.18
CA ASP A 240 -20.15 13.81 3.35
C ASP A 240 -20.11 12.69 2.29
N THR A 241 -19.57 12.99 1.12
CA THR A 241 -19.42 12.06 0.01
C THR A 241 -18.08 12.28 -0.67
N PHE A 242 -17.34 11.18 -0.88
CA PHE A 242 -16.07 11.20 -1.57
C PHE A 242 -15.93 10.00 -2.52
N ASP A 243 -14.87 9.98 -3.34
CA ASP A 243 -14.82 9.06 -4.46
C ASP A 243 -14.48 7.64 -4.05
N ILE A 244 -13.40 7.44 -3.29
CA ILE A 244 -12.86 6.09 -3.01
C ILE A 244 -12.53 5.93 -1.53
N HIS A 245 -12.99 4.83 -0.94
CA HIS A 245 -12.58 4.31 0.37
C HIS A 245 -11.99 2.92 0.22
N GLY A 246 -10.94 2.62 0.96
CA GLY A 246 -10.38 1.28 0.86
C GLY A 246 -9.50 0.81 2.01
N GLY A 247 -9.11 -0.46 1.87
CA GLY A 247 -8.33 -1.17 2.87
C GLY A 247 -8.03 -2.61 2.47
N GLY A 248 -7.57 -3.41 3.43
CA GLY A 248 -7.48 -4.86 3.27
C GLY A 248 -8.87 -5.51 3.26
N ASN A 249 -8.98 -6.67 2.64
CA ASN A 249 -10.23 -7.43 2.58
C ASN A 249 -10.77 -7.82 3.98
N ASP A 250 -9.90 -7.89 4.98
CA ASP A 250 -10.23 -8.11 6.38
C ASP A 250 -10.94 -6.92 7.05
N LEU A 251 -10.81 -5.71 6.47
CA LEU A 251 -11.50 -4.51 6.95
C LEU A 251 -12.94 -4.40 6.44
N ILE A 252 -13.34 -5.14 5.40
CA ILE A 252 -14.72 -5.07 4.88
C ILE A 252 -15.73 -5.26 6.03
N PHE A 253 -15.46 -6.25 6.88
CA PHE A 253 -16.28 -6.53 8.05
C PHE A 253 -15.39 -6.88 9.26
N PRO A 254 -15.63 -6.26 10.42
CA PRO A 254 -16.72 -5.31 10.70
C PRO A 254 -16.39 -3.84 10.40
N HIS A 255 -15.12 -3.46 10.16
CA HIS A 255 -14.64 -2.08 10.22
C HIS A 255 -15.35 -1.15 9.22
N HIS A 256 -15.26 -1.43 7.93
CA HIS A 256 -15.84 -0.58 6.88
C HIS A 256 -17.39 -0.63 6.86
N GLU A 257 -17.98 -1.77 7.24
CA GLU A 257 -19.44 -1.86 7.42
C GLU A 257 -19.90 -0.92 8.52
N ASN A 258 -19.19 -0.90 9.66
CA ASN A 258 -19.48 -0.02 10.78
C ASN A 258 -19.27 1.46 10.45
N GLU A 259 -18.19 1.78 9.70
CA GLU A 259 -17.98 3.15 9.21
C GLU A 259 -19.09 3.62 8.29
N LEU A 260 -19.55 2.76 7.37
CA LEU A 260 -20.66 3.05 6.47
C LEU A 260 -21.95 3.32 7.26
N ALA A 261 -22.27 2.46 8.23
CA ALA A 261 -23.46 2.63 9.07
C ALA A 261 -23.40 3.94 9.87
N GLN A 262 -22.30 4.22 10.57
CA GLN A 262 -22.11 5.47 11.32
C GLN A 262 -22.26 6.70 10.43
N SER A 263 -21.57 6.71 9.28
CA SER A 263 -21.57 7.87 8.39
C SER A 263 -22.92 8.12 7.73
N LYS A 264 -23.62 7.06 7.32
CA LYS A 264 -24.95 7.17 6.72
C LYS A 264 -26.02 7.63 7.72
N CYS A 265 -25.95 7.16 8.97
CA CYS A 265 -26.87 7.56 10.01
C CYS A 265 -26.60 8.98 10.52
N CYS A 266 -25.34 9.39 10.58
CA CYS A 266 -24.95 10.73 11.00
C CYS A 266 -25.18 11.79 9.90
N PHE A 267 -24.93 11.43 8.64
CA PHE A 267 -25.03 12.32 7.47
C PHE A 267 -25.94 11.69 6.39
N PRO A 268 -27.27 11.64 6.61
CA PRO A 268 -28.20 10.90 5.74
C PRO A 268 -28.28 11.43 4.31
N SER A 269 -27.94 12.72 4.08
CA SER A 269 -27.85 13.30 2.74
C SER A 269 -26.57 12.91 2.00
N GLY A 270 -25.56 12.40 2.70
CA GLY A 270 -24.27 12.00 2.14
C GLY A 270 -24.25 10.56 1.63
N GLY A 271 -23.36 10.28 0.68
CA GLY A 271 -23.13 8.94 0.13
C GLY A 271 -22.08 8.13 0.87
N PHE A 272 -21.27 8.74 1.72
CA PHE A 272 -19.98 8.28 2.22
C PHE A 272 -19.05 8.00 1.04
N ALA A 273 -18.56 6.80 0.79
CA ALA A 273 -17.73 6.51 -0.38
C ALA A 273 -18.54 5.93 -1.55
N ASN A 274 -18.27 6.42 -2.78
CA ASN A 274 -18.90 5.89 -3.99
C ASN A 274 -18.30 4.55 -4.39
N PHE A 275 -16.95 4.41 -4.29
CA PHE A 275 -16.22 3.19 -4.61
C PHE A 275 -15.50 2.65 -3.37
N TRP A 276 -15.57 1.34 -3.20
CA TRP A 276 -14.89 0.60 -2.15
C TRP A 276 -13.86 -0.34 -2.76
N LEU A 277 -12.58 -0.13 -2.47
CA LEU A 277 -11.48 -0.94 -3.00
C LEU A 277 -10.83 -1.75 -1.89
N HIS A 278 -10.77 -3.06 -2.09
CA HIS A 278 -10.16 -3.97 -1.12
C HIS A 278 -9.15 -4.89 -1.80
N ASN A 279 -7.97 -5.02 -1.20
CA ASN A 279 -6.99 -5.99 -1.66
C ASN A 279 -7.11 -7.30 -0.90
N GLU A 280 -6.87 -8.39 -1.64
CA GLU A 280 -6.86 -9.75 -1.09
C GLU A 280 -5.68 -10.00 -0.16
N MET A 281 -5.81 -11.07 0.64
CA MET A 281 -4.88 -11.46 1.68
C MET A 281 -3.51 -11.85 1.12
N LEU A 282 -2.50 -11.71 1.97
CA LEU A 282 -1.13 -12.13 1.72
C LEU A 282 -0.91 -13.54 2.29
N GLN A 283 -0.24 -14.37 1.52
CA GLN A 283 0.31 -15.66 1.93
C GLN A 283 1.84 -15.59 1.93
N VAL A 284 2.46 -16.47 2.67
CA VAL A 284 3.91 -16.68 2.68
C VAL A 284 4.18 -18.16 2.53
N ASN A 285 4.85 -18.55 1.43
CA ASN A 285 5.08 -19.94 1.06
C ASN A 285 3.79 -20.79 1.07
N GLY A 286 2.73 -20.27 0.43
CA GLY A 286 1.42 -20.91 0.28
C GLY A 286 0.58 -20.99 1.56
N LYS A 287 1.00 -20.39 2.66
CA LYS A 287 0.28 -20.39 3.95
C LYS A 287 -0.12 -18.98 4.36
N LYS A 288 -1.25 -18.86 5.07
CA LYS A 288 -1.64 -17.59 5.69
C LYS A 288 -0.51 -17.09 6.59
N MET A 289 -0.13 -15.82 6.43
CA MET A 289 0.87 -15.18 7.28
C MET A 289 0.35 -15.06 8.73
N SER A 290 1.08 -15.61 9.69
CA SER A 290 0.74 -15.50 11.11
C SER A 290 1.97 -15.64 12.01
N LYS A 291 1.93 -14.99 13.18
CA LYS A 291 3.02 -15.08 14.19
C LYS A 291 3.21 -16.51 14.68
N SER A 292 2.12 -17.26 14.85
CA SER A 292 2.14 -18.66 15.35
C SER A 292 2.80 -19.65 14.38
N LEU A 293 2.80 -19.36 13.07
CA LEU A 293 3.45 -20.19 12.06
C LEU A 293 4.91 -19.79 11.79
N GLY A 294 5.42 -18.74 12.47
CA GLY A 294 6.79 -18.26 12.25
C GLY A 294 7.05 -17.69 10.84
N ASN A 295 6.00 -17.44 10.06
CA ASN A 295 6.07 -16.90 8.71
C ASN A 295 5.58 -15.44 8.62
N PHE A 296 5.57 -14.75 9.75
CA PHE A 296 5.18 -13.34 9.85
C PHE A 296 6.41 -12.47 9.58
N PHE A 297 6.36 -11.67 8.51
CA PHE A 297 7.42 -10.76 8.14
C PHE A 297 6.92 -9.32 8.15
N THR A 298 7.73 -8.45 8.75
CA THR A 298 7.64 -7.00 8.57
C THR A 298 8.39 -6.60 7.29
N VAL A 299 8.14 -5.37 6.81
CA VAL A 299 8.94 -4.80 5.71
C VAL A 299 10.40 -4.74 6.12
N ARG A 300 10.68 -4.30 7.34
CA ARG A 300 12.04 -4.18 7.90
C ARG A 300 12.78 -5.52 7.89
N ASP A 301 12.13 -6.61 8.26
CA ASP A 301 12.76 -7.95 8.25
C ASP A 301 13.29 -8.35 6.86
N LEU A 302 12.62 -7.93 5.80
CA LEU A 302 13.06 -8.19 4.44
C LEU A 302 14.19 -7.25 4.01
N ILE A 303 14.08 -5.97 4.36
CA ILE A 303 15.13 -4.97 4.09
C ILE A 303 16.42 -5.35 4.80
N ASP A 304 16.34 -5.74 6.08
CA ASP A 304 17.52 -6.15 6.89
C ASP A 304 18.15 -7.46 6.38
N LYS A 305 17.39 -8.29 5.64
CA LYS A 305 17.90 -9.44 4.88
C LYS A 305 18.51 -9.06 3.54
N GLY A 306 18.64 -7.78 3.25
CA GLY A 306 19.24 -7.27 2.01
C GLY A 306 18.30 -7.27 0.79
N ILE A 307 16.98 -7.48 0.98
CA ILE A 307 16.01 -7.42 -0.12
C ILE A 307 15.65 -5.96 -0.38
N PRO A 308 15.98 -5.37 -1.55
CA PRO A 308 15.63 -3.99 -1.86
C PRO A 308 14.11 -3.77 -1.85
N GLY A 309 13.68 -2.59 -1.38
CA GLY A 309 12.25 -2.27 -1.31
C GLY A 309 11.55 -2.29 -2.66
N GLU A 310 12.26 -1.93 -3.72
CA GLU A 310 11.75 -1.99 -5.09
C GLU A 310 11.50 -3.43 -5.56
N VAL A 311 12.31 -4.39 -5.11
CA VAL A 311 12.09 -5.82 -5.35
C VAL A 311 10.81 -6.29 -4.65
N ILE A 312 10.60 -5.86 -3.40
CA ILE A 312 9.36 -6.13 -2.67
C ILE A 312 8.16 -5.56 -3.42
N ARG A 313 8.24 -4.31 -3.85
CA ARG A 313 7.21 -3.64 -4.64
C ARG A 313 6.90 -4.38 -5.94
N PHE A 314 7.92 -4.78 -6.69
CA PHE A 314 7.75 -5.51 -7.96
C PHE A 314 6.99 -6.83 -7.76
N VAL A 315 7.36 -7.61 -6.71
CA VAL A 315 6.66 -8.85 -6.39
C VAL A 315 5.18 -8.60 -6.09
N PHE A 316 4.85 -7.52 -5.37
CA PHE A 316 3.45 -7.15 -5.11
C PHE A 316 2.69 -6.76 -6.39
N LEU A 317 3.31 -6.01 -7.29
CA LEU A 317 2.71 -5.59 -8.56
C LEU A 317 2.53 -6.75 -9.55
N SER A 318 3.28 -7.84 -9.40
CA SER A 318 3.20 -9.04 -10.26
C SER A 318 1.92 -9.86 -10.02
N THR A 319 1.15 -9.57 -8.97
CA THR A 319 -0.13 -10.22 -8.68
C THR A 319 -1.24 -9.17 -8.58
N HIS A 320 -2.34 -9.38 -9.31
CA HIS A 320 -3.48 -8.48 -9.25
C HIS A 320 -3.99 -8.32 -7.80
N TYR A 321 -4.31 -7.10 -7.38
CA TYR A 321 -4.64 -6.79 -5.99
C TYR A 321 -5.81 -7.61 -5.43
N ARG A 322 -6.79 -7.99 -6.28
CA ARG A 322 -7.94 -8.83 -5.92
C ARG A 322 -7.67 -10.33 -5.93
N LYS A 323 -6.43 -10.76 -6.08
CA LYS A 323 -6.03 -12.16 -5.98
C LYS A 323 -5.16 -12.36 -4.75
N PRO A 324 -5.28 -13.51 -4.06
CA PRO A 324 -4.32 -13.86 -3.02
C PRO A 324 -2.91 -13.78 -3.59
N MET A 325 -2.01 -13.15 -2.85
CA MET A 325 -0.61 -13.02 -3.25
C MET A 325 0.25 -13.87 -2.32
N ASP A 326 1.09 -14.70 -2.92
CA ASP A 326 2.05 -15.52 -2.19
C ASP A 326 3.45 -14.93 -2.30
N TRP A 327 4.01 -14.50 -1.17
CA TRP A 327 5.39 -14.07 -1.05
C TRP A 327 6.31 -15.27 -0.94
N THR A 328 7.30 -15.37 -1.83
CA THR A 328 8.39 -16.36 -1.74
C THR A 328 9.73 -15.70 -2.05
N LEU A 329 10.81 -16.24 -1.48
CA LEU A 329 12.16 -15.76 -1.77
C LEU A 329 12.54 -15.96 -3.25
N ASP A 330 12.01 -17.01 -3.89
CA ASP A 330 12.25 -17.24 -5.33
C ASP A 330 11.66 -16.15 -6.21
N LYS A 331 10.44 -15.66 -5.89
CA LYS A 331 9.86 -14.51 -6.59
C LYS A 331 10.69 -13.25 -6.37
N ALA A 332 11.20 -13.03 -5.15
CA ALA A 332 12.07 -11.90 -4.87
C ALA A 332 13.39 -11.98 -5.65
N ASN A 333 14.03 -13.16 -5.71
CA ASN A 333 15.23 -13.38 -6.52
C ASN A 333 15.00 -13.11 -8.01
N GLN A 334 13.88 -13.60 -8.56
CA GLN A 334 13.52 -13.33 -9.96
C GLN A 334 13.28 -11.84 -10.22
N ALA A 335 12.56 -11.16 -9.32
CA ALA A 335 12.32 -9.73 -9.42
C ALA A 335 13.63 -8.93 -9.36
N ASP A 336 14.55 -9.27 -8.46
CA ASP A 336 15.86 -8.63 -8.35
C ASP A 336 16.64 -8.70 -9.67
N ILE A 337 16.75 -9.89 -10.26
CA ILE A 337 17.43 -10.09 -11.55
C ILE A 337 16.79 -9.23 -12.66
N ILE A 338 15.44 -9.21 -12.71
CA ILE A 338 14.70 -8.46 -13.71
C ILE A 338 14.99 -6.96 -13.58
N ILE A 339 14.85 -6.41 -12.37
CA ILE A 339 15.00 -4.99 -12.12
C ILE A 339 16.45 -4.55 -12.40
N ARG A 340 17.46 -5.32 -11.97
CA ARG A 340 18.88 -5.03 -12.28
C ARG A 340 19.14 -4.97 -13.77
N ARG A 341 18.58 -5.89 -14.56
CA ARG A 341 18.68 -5.86 -16.03
C ARG A 341 18.03 -4.61 -16.63
N TRP A 342 16.91 -4.16 -16.07
CA TRP A 342 16.25 -2.94 -16.51
C TRP A 342 17.08 -1.71 -16.18
N TYR A 343 17.61 -1.60 -14.97
CA TYR A 343 18.51 -0.50 -14.58
C TYR A 343 19.75 -0.44 -15.47
N ASP A 344 20.37 -1.57 -15.79
CA ASP A 344 21.52 -1.62 -16.70
C ASP A 344 21.26 -0.92 -18.04
N LYS A 345 20.07 -1.10 -18.60
CA LYS A 345 19.72 -0.52 -19.91
C LYS A 345 19.13 0.89 -19.80
N CYS A 346 18.56 1.25 -18.65
CA CYS A 346 17.80 2.49 -18.48
C CYS A 346 18.54 3.58 -17.69
N ARG A 347 19.73 3.32 -17.15
CA ARG A 347 20.48 4.24 -16.28
C ARG A 347 20.55 5.67 -16.80
N ASN A 348 20.97 5.85 -18.05
CA ASN A 348 21.15 7.14 -18.68
C ASN A 348 19.96 7.55 -19.56
N ILE A 349 18.86 6.83 -19.48
CA ILE A 349 17.67 7.09 -20.28
C ILE A 349 16.81 8.13 -19.55
N LYS A 350 16.40 9.18 -20.26
CA LYS A 350 15.37 10.11 -19.80
C LYS A 350 13.98 9.51 -20.08
N ASN A 351 13.04 9.79 -19.20
CA ASN A 351 11.64 9.39 -19.42
C ASN A 351 11.08 10.04 -20.68
N ALA A 352 10.11 9.37 -21.30
CA ALA A 352 9.22 10.01 -22.27
C ALA A 352 8.37 11.10 -21.57
N ASN A 353 7.76 11.97 -22.37
CA ASN A 353 6.90 13.03 -21.82
C ASN A 353 5.60 12.49 -21.19
N LYS A 354 5.19 11.28 -21.57
CA LYS A 354 3.96 10.61 -21.12
C LYS A 354 4.13 9.10 -21.10
N PRO A 355 3.39 8.41 -20.21
CA PRO A 355 3.22 6.96 -20.28
C PRO A 355 2.60 6.52 -21.61
N SER A 356 2.81 5.26 -21.99
CA SER A 356 2.19 4.68 -23.17
C SER A 356 0.66 4.56 -23.01
N SER A 357 -0.08 4.65 -24.12
CA SER A 357 -1.53 4.41 -24.10
C SER A 357 -1.87 3.00 -23.59
N GLU A 358 -1.03 2.00 -23.94
CA GLU A 358 -1.19 0.61 -23.50
C GLU A 358 -1.05 0.51 -21.96
N ALA A 359 -0.11 1.24 -21.33
CA ALA A 359 0.02 1.29 -19.88
C ALA A 359 -1.20 1.95 -19.20
N ILE A 360 -1.67 3.06 -19.76
CA ILE A 360 -2.89 3.74 -19.28
C ILE A 360 -4.12 2.83 -19.40
N GLU A 361 -4.30 2.12 -20.52
CA GLU A 361 -5.41 1.18 -20.74
C GLU A 361 -5.38 0.03 -19.71
N LEU A 362 -4.21 -0.54 -19.46
CA LEU A 362 -4.03 -1.61 -18.46
C LEU A 362 -4.41 -1.16 -17.06
N LEU A 363 -3.94 0.01 -16.61
CA LEU A 363 -4.30 0.53 -15.30
C LEU A 363 -5.76 0.99 -15.23
N SER A 364 -6.33 1.44 -16.35
CA SER A 364 -7.75 1.78 -16.45
C SER A 364 -8.68 0.57 -16.30
N ASP A 365 -8.18 -0.65 -16.50
CA ASP A 365 -8.94 -1.89 -16.29
C ASP A 365 -8.65 -2.50 -14.93
N ASP A 366 -9.14 -1.85 -13.88
CA ASP A 366 -9.09 -2.36 -12.49
C ASP A 366 -7.66 -2.52 -11.97
N LEU A 367 -6.81 -1.53 -12.28
CA LEU A 367 -5.39 -1.52 -11.87
C LEU A 367 -4.67 -2.82 -12.25
N ASN A 368 -4.76 -3.24 -13.51
CA ASN A 368 -4.12 -4.47 -14.00
C ASN A 368 -2.59 -4.36 -14.00
N THR A 369 -2.00 -4.33 -12.80
CA THR A 369 -0.54 -4.25 -12.61
C THR A 369 0.21 -5.45 -13.18
N PRO A 370 -0.30 -6.71 -13.13
CA PRO A 370 0.36 -7.83 -13.82
C PRO A 370 0.44 -7.65 -15.32
N GLY A 371 -0.61 -7.11 -15.94
CA GLY A 371 -0.60 -6.76 -17.37
C GLY A 371 0.45 -5.70 -17.67
N LEU A 372 0.57 -4.68 -16.81
CA LEU A 372 1.61 -3.65 -16.95
C LEU A 372 3.01 -4.25 -16.78
N VAL A 373 3.25 -5.14 -15.82
CA VAL A 373 4.55 -5.83 -15.68
C VAL A 373 4.88 -6.61 -16.97
N ALA A 374 3.91 -7.28 -17.57
CA ALA A 374 4.11 -7.97 -18.86
C ALA A 374 4.45 -6.98 -19.98
N LEU A 375 3.81 -5.80 -20.02
CA LEU A 375 4.14 -4.73 -20.96
C LEU A 375 5.57 -4.21 -20.77
N LEU A 376 6.02 -4.03 -19.53
CA LEU A 376 7.40 -3.62 -19.22
C LEU A 376 8.42 -4.65 -19.75
N HIS A 377 8.15 -5.94 -19.61
CA HIS A 377 8.97 -7.00 -20.23
C HIS A 377 9.00 -6.89 -21.76
N LYS A 378 7.86 -6.64 -22.41
CA LYS A 378 7.76 -6.43 -23.86
C LYS A 378 8.58 -5.22 -24.32
N HIS A 379 8.53 -4.10 -23.57
CA HIS A 379 9.37 -2.94 -23.84
C HIS A 379 10.87 -3.29 -23.74
N PHE A 380 11.27 -4.02 -22.71
CA PHE A 380 12.65 -4.46 -22.55
C PHE A 380 13.12 -5.34 -23.71
N GLN A 381 12.33 -6.34 -24.12
CA GLN A 381 12.65 -7.23 -25.25
C GLN A 381 12.78 -6.46 -26.56
N ASN A 382 11.91 -5.49 -26.78
CA ASN A 382 11.90 -4.62 -27.97
C ASN A 382 12.93 -3.49 -27.92
N LYS A 383 13.76 -3.42 -26.87
CA LYS A 383 14.75 -2.35 -26.63
C LYS A 383 14.14 -0.94 -26.55
N ASN A 384 12.85 -0.85 -26.22
CA ASN A 384 12.15 0.43 -26.00
C ASN A 384 12.36 0.92 -24.56
N PHE A 385 13.59 1.25 -24.21
CA PHE A 385 14.00 1.56 -22.85
C PHE A 385 13.43 2.88 -22.32
N VAL A 386 13.15 3.84 -23.20
CA VAL A 386 12.50 5.10 -22.83
C VAL A 386 11.12 4.84 -22.27
N GLN A 387 10.33 4.04 -22.99
CA GLN A 387 8.97 3.72 -22.58
C GLN A 387 8.94 2.75 -21.40
N LEU A 388 9.88 1.79 -21.37
CA LEU A 388 10.06 0.91 -20.20
C LEU A 388 10.19 1.73 -18.91
N LYS A 389 11.11 2.69 -18.88
CA LYS A 389 11.36 3.52 -17.68
C LYS A 389 10.16 4.39 -17.35
N THR A 390 9.51 4.98 -18.35
CA THR A 390 8.36 5.87 -18.17
C THR A 390 7.17 5.12 -17.59
N ASP A 391 6.82 3.97 -18.17
CA ASP A 391 5.68 3.17 -17.73
C ASP A 391 5.96 2.49 -16.37
N ALA A 392 7.22 2.14 -16.08
CA ALA A 392 7.63 1.65 -14.76
C ALA A 392 7.44 2.72 -13.67
N ASN A 393 7.78 3.99 -13.95
CA ASN A 393 7.58 5.09 -13.00
C ASN A 393 6.10 5.30 -12.64
N LEU A 394 5.18 5.04 -13.58
CA LEU A 394 3.74 5.16 -13.33
C LEU A 394 3.24 4.26 -12.19
N VAL A 395 3.92 3.16 -11.95
CA VAL A 395 3.63 2.24 -10.84
C VAL A 395 4.71 2.27 -9.74
N GLY A 396 5.52 3.33 -9.71
CA GLY A 396 6.54 3.56 -8.70
C GLY A 396 7.72 2.59 -8.77
N LEU A 397 8.05 2.05 -9.94
CA LEU A 397 9.29 1.33 -10.21
C LEU A 397 10.29 2.25 -10.93
N MET A 398 11.58 2.04 -10.74
CA MET A 398 12.68 2.79 -11.36
C MET A 398 12.57 4.31 -11.14
N THR A 399 11.97 4.71 -10.03
CA THR A 399 11.78 6.09 -9.63
C THR A 399 13.05 6.62 -8.93
N PRO A 400 13.26 7.96 -8.90
CA PRO A 400 14.44 8.54 -8.25
C PRO A 400 14.53 8.22 -6.75
N GLU A 401 13.42 7.96 -6.08
CA GLU A 401 13.34 7.64 -4.66
C GLU A 401 14.11 6.38 -4.27
N PHE A 402 14.26 5.43 -5.21
CA PHE A 402 14.99 4.19 -4.94
C PHE A 402 16.50 4.35 -5.00
N ASN A 403 17.03 5.42 -5.59
CA ASN A 403 18.45 5.49 -5.96
C ASN A 403 18.89 4.24 -6.77
N ASP A 404 19.99 4.30 -7.48
CA ASP A 404 20.45 3.13 -8.24
C ASP A 404 21.16 2.12 -7.32
N TRP A 405 20.36 1.26 -6.65
CA TRP A 405 20.87 0.20 -5.78
C TRP A 405 21.45 -1.00 -6.53
N SER A 406 21.28 -1.03 -7.87
CA SER A 406 21.61 -2.20 -8.68
C SER A 406 23.13 -2.41 -8.90
N PHE A 407 23.97 -1.43 -8.54
CA PHE A 407 25.39 -1.40 -8.91
C PHE A 407 26.35 -1.07 -7.76
N ASN A 408 26.17 -1.71 -6.63
CA ASN A 408 27.04 -1.47 -5.48
C ASN A 408 28.35 -2.26 -5.51
N PHE A 409 28.61 -3.08 -6.56
CA PHE A 409 29.80 -3.95 -6.60
C PHE A 409 30.50 -3.89 -7.96
N ASP A 410 31.81 -3.64 -7.94
CA ASP A 410 32.66 -3.75 -9.12
C ASP A 410 33.07 -5.20 -9.36
N LEU A 411 32.45 -5.83 -10.36
CA LEU A 411 32.73 -7.20 -10.78
C LEU A 411 33.59 -7.27 -12.05
N SER A 412 34.11 -6.16 -12.55
CA SER A 412 34.85 -6.06 -13.81
C SER A 412 36.02 -7.03 -13.89
N LYS A 413 36.78 -7.24 -12.80
CA LYS A 413 37.91 -8.20 -12.78
C LYS A 413 37.45 -9.64 -13.09
N PHE A 414 36.23 -10.04 -12.64
CA PHE A 414 35.68 -11.36 -12.93
C PHE A 414 35.12 -11.46 -14.36
N GLU A 415 34.61 -10.34 -14.93
CA GLU A 415 34.17 -10.28 -16.32
C GLU A 415 35.39 -10.46 -17.28
N VAL A 416 36.50 -9.82 -16.94
CA VAL A 416 37.78 -10.00 -17.67
C VAL A 416 38.23 -11.46 -17.58
N ALA A 417 38.34 -12.02 -16.38
CA ALA A 417 38.76 -13.39 -16.18
C ALA A 417 37.89 -14.41 -16.94
N LEU A 418 36.56 -14.24 -16.89
CA LEU A 418 35.61 -15.09 -17.65
C LEU A 418 35.82 -14.94 -19.16
N THR A 419 36.14 -13.75 -19.66
CA THR A 419 36.38 -13.51 -21.07
C THR A 419 37.66 -14.19 -21.54
N GLU A 420 38.73 -14.15 -20.75
CA GLU A 420 39.98 -14.84 -21.02
C GLU A 420 39.78 -16.38 -21.01
N VAL A 421 39.17 -16.93 -19.96
CA VAL A 421 38.89 -18.39 -19.83
C VAL A 421 37.99 -18.87 -20.96
N ARG A 422 36.99 -18.07 -21.37
CA ARG A 422 36.14 -18.39 -22.52
C ARG A 422 36.92 -18.42 -23.82
N SER A 423 37.78 -17.45 -24.04
CA SER A 423 38.62 -17.38 -25.27
C SER A 423 39.53 -18.61 -25.36
N GLU A 424 40.17 -19.02 -24.25
CA GLU A 424 40.95 -20.24 -24.14
C GLU A 424 40.11 -21.49 -24.44
N ALA A 425 38.89 -21.59 -23.82
CA ALA A 425 37.97 -22.72 -24.01
C ALA A 425 37.52 -22.88 -25.48
N MET A 426 37.33 -21.74 -26.19
CA MET A 426 36.96 -21.75 -27.62
C MET A 426 38.09 -22.28 -28.52
N ILE A 427 39.34 -22.03 -28.15
CA ILE A 427 40.52 -22.48 -28.88
C ILE A 427 40.80 -23.97 -28.59
N THR A 428 40.82 -24.31 -27.30
CA THR A 428 41.20 -25.70 -26.85
C THR A 428 40.04 -26.67 -26.91
N ARG A 429 38.81 -26.20 -27.06
CA ARG A 429 37.56 -26.96 -26.93
C ARG A 429 37.39 -27.68 -25.58
N ASN A 430 38.10 -27.22 -24.55
CA ASN A 430 37.91 -27.66 -23.16
C ASN A 430 37.20 -26.53 -22.37
N PHE A 431 36.02 -26.80 -21.84
CA PHE A 431 35.17 -25.86 -21.14
C PHE A 431 35.18 -26.04 -19.61
N ASP A 432 35.90 -27.04 -19.07
CA ASP A 432 35.89 -27.38 -17.64
C ASP A 432 36.20 -26.18 -16.75
N ARG A 433 37.25 -25.41 -17.11
CA ARG A 433 37.65 -24.18 -16.36
C ARG A 433 36.60 -23.06 -16.42
N LEU A 434 35.94 -22.92 -17.56
CA LEU A 434 34.88 -21.94 -17.74
C LEU A 434 33.65 -22.30 -16.89
N ASP A 435 33.29 -23.59 -16.87
CA ASP A 435 32.12 -24.04 -16.13
C ASP A 435 32.39 -24.04 -14.61
N ASP A 436 33.61 -24.39 -14.16
CA ASP A 436 34.04 -24.23 -12.76
C ASP A 436 33.94 -22.76 -12.28
N LEU A 437 34.45 -21.80 -13.08
CA LEU A 437 34.40 -20.39 -12.74
C LEU A 437 32.96 -19.86 -12.69
N LYS A 438 32.09 -20.28 -13.62
CA LYS A 438 30.67 -19.95 -13.61
C LYS A 438 29.96 -20.53 -12.39
N ASP A 439 30.26 -21.78 -12.02
CA ASP A 439 29.68 -22.43 -10.84
C ASP A 439 30.09 -21.72 -9.54
N LYS A 440 31.36 -21.36 -9.40
CA LYS A 440 31.87 -20.57 -8.26
C LYS A 440 31.18 -19.20 -8.16
N LEU A 441 31.04 -18.47 -9.27
CA LEU A 441 30.31 -17.20 -9.30
C LEU A 441 28.84 -17.38 -8.95
N SER A 442 28.19 -18.41 -9.46
CA SER A 442 26.81 -18.74 -9.13
C SER A 442 26.62 -19.06 -7.63
N LYS A 443 27.55 -19.82 -7.02
CA LYS A 443 27.59 -20.09 -5.58
C LYS A 443 27.85 -18.87 -4.73
N ALA A 444 28.53 -17.86 -5.29
CA ALA A 444 28.70 -16.54 -4.67
C ALA A 444 27.48 -15.60 -4.91
N GLY A 445 26.41 -16.08 -5.54
CA GLY A 445 25.21 -15.31 -5.80
C GLY A 445 25.35 -14.33 -6.98
N VAL A 446 26.21 -14.62 -7.95
CA VAL A 446 26.37 -13.82 -9.17
C VAL A 446 25.77 -14.58 -10.37
N GLU A 447 24.82 -13.96 -11.06
CA GLU A 447 24.31 -14.46 -12.34
C GLU A 447 25.29 -14.10 -13.47
N VAL A 448 25.70 -15.09 -14.25
CA VAL A 448 26.58 -14.93 -15.41
C VAL A 448 25.77 -14.88 -16.69
N GLN A 449 25.69 -13.72 -17.32
CA GLN A 449 25.07 -13.55 -18.65
C GLN A 449 26.13 -13.52 -19.73
N MET A 450 26.06 -14.48 -20.66
CA MET A 450 27.01 -14.59 -21.77
C MET A 450 26.27 -14.47 -23.10
N THR A 451 26.71 -13.53 -23.94
CA THR A 451 26.31 -13.43 -25.34
C THR A 451 27.49 -13.81 -26.25
N LYS A 452 27.30 -13.77 -27.54
CA LYS A 452 28.40 -14.03 -28.49
C LYS A 452 29.57 -13.06 -28.25
N ASP A 453 29.26 -11.79 -27.94
CA ASP A 453 30.21 -10.70 -27.97
C ASP A 453 30.49 -10.09 -26.57
N SER A 454 29.81 -10.52 -25.52
CA SER A 454 29.99 -9.95 -24.19
C SER A 454 29.66 -10.93 -23.06
N ILE A 455 30.32 -10.71 -21.92
CA ILE A 455 30.01 -11.35 -20.65
C ILE A 455 29.60 -10.24 -19.68
N LYS A 456 28.57 -10.48 -18.91
CA LYS A 456 28.10 -9.57 -17.89
C LYS A 456 27.74 -10.33 -16.62
N LEU A 457 28.15 -9.79 -15.49
CA LEU A 457 27.90 -10.31 -14.16
C LEU A 457 26.87 -9.46 -13.43
N ILE A 458 25.84 -10.14 -12.87
CA ILE A 458 24.77 -9.46 -12.14
C ILE A 458 24.69 -10.05 -10.74
N PRO A 459 24.99 -9.27 -9.68
CA PRO A 459 24.77 -9.70 -8.31
C PRO A 459 23.28 -9.98 -8.08
N THR A 460 22.96 -11.04 -7.34
CA THR A 460 21.61 -11.41 -6.94
C THR A 460 21.41 -11.17 -5.45
N LEU A 461 20.19 -11.35 -4.92
CA LEU A 461 19.92 -11.27 -3.47
C LEU A 461 20.74 -12.28 -2.63
N LYS A 462 21.33 -13.30 -3.26
CA LYS A 462 22.23 -14.26 -2.62
C LYS A 462 23.69 -13.86 -2.70
N PHE A 463 23.98 -12.65 -3.21
CA PHE A 463 25.33 -12.17 -3.41
C PHE A 463 26.10 -12.10 -2.09
N ASP A 464 27.27 -12.75 -2.08
CA ASP A 464 28.16 -12.84 -0.93
C ASP A 464 29.57 -12.46 -1.37
N LEU A 465 29.99 -11.24 -1.02
CA LEU A 465 31.27 -10.69 -1.39
C LEU A 465 32.45 -11.54 -0.86
N ALA A 466 32.31 -12.10 0.36
CA ALA A 466 33.38 -12.92 0.95
C ALA A 466 33.66 -14.19 0.14
N LYS A 467 32.67 -14.72 -0.55
CA LYS A 467 32.84 -15.89 -1.44
C LYS A 467 33.56 -15.54 -2.74
N LEU A 468 33.60 -14.26 -3.14
CA LEU A 468 34.30 -13.82 -4.34
C LEU A 468 35.80 -13.67 -4.10
N GLU A 469 36.27 -13.39 -2.88
CA GLU A 469 37.68 -13.11 -2.58
C GLU A 469 38.63 -14.28 -2.91
N HIS A 470 38.09 -15.48 -3.04
CA HIS A 470 38.86 -16.71 -3.27
C HIS A 470 38.58 -17.37 -4.65
N ILE A 471 37.93 -16.65 -5.58
CA ILE A 471 37.54 -17.23 -6.87
C ILE A 471 38.60 -17.08 -7.95
N LEU A 472 39.37 -15.96 -7.94
CA LEU A 472 40.43 -15.65 -8.91
C LEU A 472 41.81 -15.95 -8.33
#